data_25aea1b8cc7114322cc042d13fb98370
#
_entry.id   25aea1b8cc7114322cc042d13fb98370
#
_cell.length_a   1.000
_cell.length_b   1.000
_cell.length_c   1.000
_cell.angle_alpha   90.00
_cell.angle_beta   90.00
_cell.angle_gamma   90.00
#
_symmetry.space_group_name_H-M   'P 1'
#
loop_
_entity.id
_entity.type
_entity.pdbx_description
1 polymer ?
#
loop_
_entity_poly.entity_id
_entity_poly.type
_entity_poly.pdbx_seq_one_letter_code
_entity_poly.pdbx_strand_id
1 'polypeptide(L)'
;MTQFAVFRNPRRTEFLPFLLQIQTSRLDRSSVRVVMPLMQRSSGAPADAALTPHLVVQGIAVWADPMNLATVQRRLLGSELEILAAPDQDRIIRAIDELISRG
;
A
#
# COMPACT_ATOMS: atom_id res chain seq x y z
N MET A 1 9.89 7.74 -8.54
CA MET A 1 9.39 6.88 -7.45
C MET A 1 8.98 5.53 -8.00
N THR A 2 9.22 4.48 -7.25
CA THR A 2 9.06 3.11 -7.74
C THR A 2 7.69 2.56 -7.40
N GLN A 3 7.04 1.90 -8.35
CA GLN A 3 5.81 1.13 -8.08
C GLN A 3 6.10 0.09 -6.98
N PHE A 4 5.16 -0.10 -6.07
CA PHE A 4 5.25 -0.97 -4.89
C PHE A 4 6.31 -0.54 -3.86
N ALA A 5 6.77 0.71 -3.94
CA ALA A 5 7.56 1.29 -2.87
C ALA A 5 6.70 1.64 -1.66
N VAL A 6 7.28 1.45 -0.49
CA VAL A 6 6.63 1.75 0.78
C VAL A 6 7.18 3.06 1.32
N PHE A 7 6.30 3.93 1.77
CA PHE A 7 6.61 5.21 2.37
C PHE A 7 6.04 5.29 3.78
N ARG A 8 6.69 6.04 4.65
CA ARG A 8 6.11 6.39 5.94
C ARG A 8 4.90 7.27 5.72
N ASN A 9 3.81 7.01 6.44
CA ASN A 9 2.64 7.88 6.37
C ASN A 9 3.01 9.27 6.93
N PRO A 10 2.87 10.37 6.14
CA PRO A 10 3.20 11.71 6.61
C PRO A 10 2.35 12.16 7.80
N ARG A 11 1.15 11.64 7.92
CA ARG A 11 0.21 11.97 9.01
C ARG A 11 0.31 11.01 10.18
N ARG A 12 1.40 10.34 10.34
CA ARG A 12 1.69 9.37 11.38
C ARG A 12 0.55 9.12 12.38
N THR A 13 -0.16 8.03 12.17
CA THR A 13 -1.02 7.45 13.20
C THR A 13 -0.46 6.08 13.56
N GLU A 14 -0.71 5.65 14.80
CA GLU A 14 -0.29 4.33 15.27
C GLU A 14 -0.88 3.20 14.41
N PHE A 15 -2.11 3.41 13.89
CA PHE A 15 -2.82 2.39 13.12
C PHE A 15 -2.43 2.35 11.66
N LEU A 16 -1.91 3.46 11.11
CA LEU A 16 -1.60 3.60 9.70
C LEU A 16 -0.16 4.08 9.55
N PRO A 17 0.82 3.16 9.74
CA PRO A 17 2.23 3.56 9.72
C PRO A 17 2.77 3.84 8.31
N PHE A 18 2.23 3.20 7.27
CA PHE A 18 2.82 3.25 5.93
C PHE A 18 1.80 3.45 4.84
N LEU A 19 2.29 3.95 3.71
CA LEU A 19 1.56 4.04 2.45
C LEU A 19 2.34 3.26 1.39
N LEU A 20 1.64 2.50 0.56
CA LEU A 20 2.21 1.71 -0.52
C LEU A 20 1.86 2.35 -1.86
N GLN A 21 2.86 2.74 -2.64
CA GLN A 21 2.59 3.25 -3.99
C GLN A 21 2.16 2.09 -4.89
N ILE A 22 0.98 2.18 -5.47
CA ILE A 22 0.49 1.19 -6.44
C ILE A 22 0.52 1.72 -7.86
N GLN A 23 0.67 3.03 -8.03
CA GLN A 23 0.70 3.67 -9.33
C GLN A 23 1.92 3.24 -10.12
N THR A 24 1.68 2.87 -11.39
CA THR A 24 2.78 2.50 -12.29
C THR A 24 3.77 3.65 -12.48
N SER A 25 5.06 3.31 -12.59
CA SER A 25 6.13 4.28 -12.87
C SER A 25 5.96 5.00 -14.20
N ARG A 26 5.14 4.47 -15.10
CA ARG A 26 4.81 5.15 -16.37
C ARG A 26 4.09 6.48 -16.15
N LEU A 27 3.51 6.70 -14.97
CA LEU A 27 2.82 7.93 -14.60
C LEU A 27 3.65 8.83 -13.66
N ASP A 28 4.94 8.63 -13.60
CA ASP A 28 5.81 9.36 -12.65
C ASP A 28 5.89 10.87 -12.92
N ARG A 29 5.47 11.33 -14.08
CA ARG A 29 5.40 12.76 -14.37
C ARG A 29 4.25 13.47 -13.64
N SER A 30 3.27 12.71 -13.16
CA SER A 30 2.19 13.28 -12.37
C SER A 30 2.72 13.83 -11.05
N SER A 31 2.12 14.91 -10.57
CA SER A 31 2.43 15.49 -9.26
C SER A 31 1.80 14.72 -8.09
N VAL A 32 0.99 13.72 -8.40
CA VAL A 32 0.29 12.91 -7.41
C VAL A 32 0.66 11.44 -7.54
N ARG A 33 0.39 10.69 -6.47
CA ARG A 33 0.59 9.24 -6.42
C ARG A 33 -0.65 8.58 -5.85
N VAL A 34 -1.07 7.50 -6.48
CA VAL A 34 -2.11 6.63 -5.92
C VAL A 34 -1.44 5.66 -4.96
N VAL A 35 -1.91 5.66 -3.74
CA VAL A 35 -1.34 4.85 -2.65
C VAL A 35 -2.41 4.00 -1.98
N MET A 36 -1.97 2.89 -1.39
CA MET A 36 -2.79 1.99 -0.61
C MET A 36 -2.33 2.04 0.84
N PRO A 37 -3.24 2.25 1.81
CA PRO A 37 -2.84 2.27 3.22
C PRO A 37 -2.37 0.89 3.67
N LEU A 38 -1.32 0.87 4.48
CA LEU A 38 -0.85 -0.32 5.18
C LEU A 38 -1.14 -0.13 6.67
N MET A 39 -2.13 -0.89 7.16
CA MET A 39 -2.63 -0.80 8.53
C MET A 39 -1.87 -1.75 9.44
N GLN A 40 -1.65 -1.37 10.68
CA GLN A 40 -0.97 -2.24 11.65
C GLN A 40 -1.88 -3.39 12.08
N ARG A 41 -1.39 -4.64 11.94
CA ARG A 41 -2.20 -5.83 12.27
C ARG A 41 -2.51 -5.96 13.76
N SER A 42 -1.66 -5.44 14.64
CA SER A 42 -1.90 -5.49 16.08
C SER A 42 -3.17 -4.74 16.50
N SER A 43 -3.67 -3.85 15.66
CA SER A 43 -4.92 -3.11 15.87
C SER A 43 -6.15 -3.86 15.37
N GLY A 44 -5.97 -5.09 14.89
CA GLY A 44 -7.00 -5.90 14.26
C GLY A 44 -6.84 -5.90 12.75
N ALA A 45 -7.13 -7.04 12.12
CA ALA A 45 -7.06 -7.19 10.68
C ALA A 45 -8.28 -7.96 10.18
N PRO A 46 -8.80 -7.63 8.98
CA PRO A 46 -9.85 -8.43 8.38
C PRO A 46 -9.42 -9.87 8.18
N ALA A 47 -10.37 -10.79 8.27
CA ALA A 47 -10.10 -12.22 8.17
C ALA A 47 -9.75 -12.65 6.74
N ASP A 48 -10.21 -11.92 5.73
CA ASP A 48 -10.00 -12.29 4.33
C ASP A 48 -8.67 -11.75 3.83
N ALA A 49 -7.61 -12.54 3.97
CA ALA A 49 -6.27 -12.16 3.54
C ALA A 49 -6.11 -12.10 2.02
N ALA A 50 -7.03 -12.65 1.25
CA ALA A 50 -6.99 -12.54 -0.22
C ALA A 50 -7.39 -11.13 -0.67
N LEU A 51 -8.36 -10.52 0.01
CA LEU A 51 -8.82 -9.16 -0.28
C LEU A 51 -8.03 -8.10 0.48
N THR A 52 -7.47 -8.47 1.63
CA THR A 52 -6.70 -7.58 2.51
C THR A 52 -5.35 -8.23 2.84
N PRO A 53 -4.39 -8.22 1.90
CA PRO A 53 -3.15 -8.98 2.07
C PRO A 53 -2.39 -8.60 3.34
N HIS A 54 -1.90 -9.62 4.04
CA HIS A 54 -1.04 -9.45 5.21
C HIS A 54 0.42 -9.42 4.74
N LEU A 55 1.15 -8.43 5.22
CA LEU A 55 2.55 -8.18 4.85
C LEU A 55 3.38 -7.91 6.09
N VAL A 56 4.69 -8.01 5.95
CA VAL A 56 5.64 -7.52 6.94
C VAL A 56 6.49 -6.43 6.27
N VAL A 57 6.44 -5.23 6.81
CA VAL A 57 7.12 -4.06 6.25
C VAL A 57 7.93 -3.41 7.36
N GLN A 58 9.21 -3.19 7.14
CA GLN A 58 10.11 -2.61 8.15
C GLN A 58 10.01 -3.34 9.49
N GLY A 59 9.85 -4.67 9.45
CA GLY A 59 9.70 -5.49 10.65
C GLY A 59 8.34 -5.40 11.32
N ILE A 60 7.39 -4.67 10.77
CA ILE A 60 6.05 -4.48 11.34
C ILE A 60 5.04 -5.27 10.53
N ALA A 61 4.21 -6.05 11.24
CA ALA A 61 3.11 -6.80 10.62
C ALA A 61 1.98 -5.82 10.27
N VAL A 62 1.64 -5.76 8.97
CA VAL A 62 0.60 -4.87 8.45
C VAL A 62 -0.38 -5.63 7.57
N TRP A 63 -1.53 -5.02 7.27
CA TRP A 63 -2.42 -5.47 6.22
C TRP A 63 -2.70 -4.31 5.26
N ALA A 64 -2.81 -4.63 3.98
CA ALA A 64 -3.08 -3.66 2.94
C ALA A 64 -4.58 -3.49 2.73
N ASP A 65 -5.05 -2.24 2.59
CA ASP A 65 -6.47 -1.93 2.47
C ASP A 65 -6.79 -1.38 1.08
N PRO A 66 -7.18 -2.26 0.13
CA PRO A 66 -7.50 -1.80 -1.23
C PRO A 66 -8.80 -1.00 -1.31
N MET A 67 -9.63 -1.02 -0.26
CA MET A 67 -10.87 -0.25 -0.25
C MET A 67 -10.65 1.22 0.09
N ASN A 68 -9.47 1.60 0.54
CA ASN A 68 -9.14 2.97 0.92
C ASN A 68 -7.98 3.53 0.10
N LEU A 69 -7.98 3.26 -1.19
CA LEU A 69 -7.00 3.88 -2.09
C LEU A 69 -7.13 5.40 -2.02
N ALA A 70 -6.00 6.08 -1.97
CA ALA A 70 -5.96 7.52 -1.87
C ALA A 70 -4.98 8.09 -2.87
N THR A 71 -5.21 9.34 -3.26
CA THR A 71 -4.30 10.10 -4.09
C THR A 71 -3.62 11.14 -3.20
N VAL A 72 -2.30 11.10 -3.16
CA VAL A 72 -1.50 12.04 -2.36
C VAL A 72 -0.55 12.80 -3.26
N GLN A 73 -0.21 14.02 -2.85
CA GLN A 73 0.80 14.79 -3.55
C GLN A 73 2.17 14.15 -3.34
N ARG A 74 2.90 13.95 -4.43
CA ARG A 74 4.23 13.35 -4.41
C ARG A 74 5.16 14.02 -3.41
N ARG A 75 5.11 15.35 -3.31
CA ARG A 75 5.98 16.12 -2.42
C ARG A 75 5.78 15.83 -0.94
N LEU A 76 4.64 15.23 -0.57
CA LEU A 76 4.35 14.86 0.81
C LEU A 76 4.92 13.49 1.18
N LEU A 77 5.30 12.68 0.19
CA LEU A 77 5.95 11.40 0.42
C LEU A 77 7.45 11.63 0.61
N GLY A 78 8.01 11.05 1.65
CA GLY A 78 9.45 11.11 1.92
C GLY A 78 10.22 10.12 1.08
N SER A 79 11.31 9.61 1.64
CA SER A 79 12.13 8.59 0.99
C SER A 79 11.43 7.24 0.95
N GLU A 80 11.69 6.47 -0.09
CA GLU A 80 11.26 5.07 -0.15
C GLU A 80 11.93 4.29 0.98
N LEU A 81 11.14 3.55 1.77
CA LEU A 81 11.66 2.73 2.85
C LEU A 81 12.10 1.35 2.36
N GLU A 82 11.29 0.77 1.49
CA GLU A 82 11.55 -0.50 0.83
C GLU A 82 10.64 -0.67 -0.37
N ILE A 83 10.93 -1.67 -1.19
CA ILE A 83 10.08 -2.08 -2.31
C ILE A 83 9.61 -3.50 -2.00
N LEU A 84 8.31 -3.77 -2.15
CA LEU A 84 7.78 -5.10 -1.89
C LEU A 84 8.46 -6.14 -2.79
N ALA A 85 8.69 -7.32 -2.24
CA ALA A 85 9.15 -8.47 -3.03
C ALA A 85 8.07 -8.91 -4.02
N ALA A 86 8.49 -9.51 -5.14
CA ALA A 86 7.58 -9.89 -6.22
C ALA A 86 6.37 -10.73 -5.76
N PRO A 87 6.49 -11.73 -4.87
CA PRO A 87 5.32 -12.45 -4.39
C PRO A 87 4.30 -11.57 -3.69
N ASP A 88 4.74 -10.59 -2.93
CA ASP A 88 3.85 -9.64 -2.24
C ASP A 88 3.22 -8.68 -3.24
N GLN A 89 3.97 -8.23 -4.25
CA GLN A 89 3.41 -7.42 -5.34
C GLN A 89 2.26 -8.15 -6.02
N ASP A 90 2.43 -9.44 -6.29
CA ASP A 90 1.39 -10.26 -6.93
C ASP A 90 0.14 -10.36 -6.05
N ARG A 91 0.31 -10.46 -4.74
CA ARG A 91 -0.82 -10.47 -3.80
C ARG A 91 -1.59 -9.16 -3.80
N ILE A 92 -0.90 -8.03 -3.89
CA ILE A 92 -1.53 -6.70 -4.00
C ILE A 92 -2.31 -6.60 -5.31
N ILE A 93 -1.72 -7.01 -6.42
CA ILE A 93 -2.39 -6.97 -7.73
C ILE A 93 -3.66 -7.82 -7.70
N ARG A 94 -3.60 -9.03 -7.14
CA ARG A 94 -4.79 -9.90 -7.03
C ARG A 94 -5.87 -9.28 -6.17
N ALA A 95 -5.51 -8.63 -5.08
CA ALA A 95 -6.49 -7.97 -4.21
C ALA A 95 -7.22 -6.84 -4.95
N ILE A 96 -6.48 -6.07 -5.74
CA ILE A 96 -7.07 -5.02 -6.57
C ILE A 96 -7.97 -5.62 -7.64
N ASP A 97 -7.54 -6.69 -8.30
CA ASP A 97 -8.34 -7.38 -9.31
C ASP A 97 -9.65 -7.89 -8.71
N GLU A 98 -9.64 -8.45 -7.52
CA GLU A 98 -10.84 -8.88 -6.83
C GLU A 98 -11.76 -7.72 -6.48
N LEU A 99 -11.20 -6.59 -6.08
CA LEU A 99 -11.97 -5.39 -5.74
C LEU A 99 -12.81 -4.91 -6.91
N ILE A 100 -12.28 -5.01 -8.12
CA ILE A 100 -12.93 -4.50 -9.34
C ILE A 100 -13.54 -5.62 -10.18
N SER A 101 -13.55 -6.86 -9.70
CA SER A 101 -14.12 -7.96 -10.48
C SER A 101 -15.63 -7.80 -10.62
N ARG A 102 -16.17 -8.34 -11.72
CA ARG A 102 -17.59 -8.24 -12.04
C ARG A 102 -18.45 -9.33 -11.35
N GLY A 103 -17.77 -10.20 -10.69
CA GLY A 103 -18.41 -11.32 -9.98
C GLY A 103 -18.68 -11.02 -8.57
#